data_453b5059ecd916d0f3e5554baa3696a4
#
_entry.id   453b5059ecd916d0f3e5554baa3696a4
#
_cell.length_a   1.000
_cell.length_b   1.000
_cell.length_c   1.000
_cell.angle_alpha   90.00
_cell.angle_beta   90.00
_cell.angle_gamma   90.00
#
_symmetry.space_group_name_H-M   'P 1'
#
loop_
_entity.id
_entity.type
_entity.pdbx_description
1 polymer ?
#
loop_
_entity_poly.entity_id
_entity_poly.type
_entity_poly.pdbx_seq_one_letter_code
_entity_poly.pdbx_strand_id
1 'polypeptide(L)'
;NGEGNLEFRTDFIDGNEITTSEADGTSYKKLLCVAFDLAVVRAHLGGAFPRFVFHDGIFELLDPRPRMNLLDSVRASAELGIQSIVTVMDFDLPTKDDGSGHDLSEDDVILRLHDDGDRGRLFHFEKW
;
A
#
# COMPACT_ATOMS: atom_id res chain seq x y z
N ASN A 1 -13.53 -28.31 7.79
CA ASN A 1 -12.76 -28.95 8.86
C ASN A 1 -11.32 -29.09 8.42
N GLY A 2 -10.64 -27.96 8.25
CA GLY A 2 -9.21 -27.97 7.99
C GLY A 2 -8.46 -28.16 9.31
N GLU A 3 -7.54 -29.06 9.35
CA GLU A 3 -6.64 -29.31 10.45
C GLU A 3 -5.83 -28.07 10.80
N GLY A 4 -6.36 -27.19 11.64
CA GLY A 4 -5.62 -26.04 12.21
C GLY A 4 -5.30 -24.89 11.27
N ASN A 5 -5.84 -24.86 10.06
CA ASN A 5 -5.63 -23.75 9.13
C ASN A 5 -6.60 -22.60 9.43
N LEU A 6 -6.06 -21.41 9.63
CA LEU A 6 -6.84 -20.16 9.67
C LEU A 6 -7.15 -19.75 8.24
N GLU A 7 -8.44 -19.64 7.91
CA GLU A 7 -8.89 -19.06 6.65
C GLU A 7 -9.41 -17.64 6.95
N PHE A 8 -8.76 -16.63 6.36
CA PHE A 8 -9.26 -15.27 6.40
C PHE A 8 -10.16 -15.01 5.21
N ARG A 9 -11.38 -14.59 5.49
CA ARG A 9 -12.29 -14.04 4.48
C ARG A 9 -12.51 -12.59 4.78
N THR A 10 -12.35 -11.77 3.75
CA THR A 10 -12.58 -10.34 3.82
C THR A 10 -13.60 -9.97 2.74
N ASP A 11 -14.57 -9.15 3.11
CA ASP A 11 -15.61 -8.68 2.21
C ASP A 11 -15.66 -7.15 2.25
N PHE A 12 -16.00 -6.53 1.12
CA PHE A 12 -16.39 -5.13 1.09
C PHE A 12 -17.88 -5.04 1.45
N ILE A 13 -18.16 -4.15 2.37
CA ILE A 13 -19.53 -3.89 2.85
C ILE A 13 -19.90 -2.48 2.42
N ASP A 14 -21.05 -2.32 1.79
CA ASP A 14 -21.58 -0.99 1.45
C ASP A 14 -22.15 -0.27 2.68
N GLY A 15 -22.61 0.96 2.50
CA GLY A 15 -23.20 1.77 3.57
C GLY A 15 -24.47 1.19 4.20
N ASN A 16 -25.02 0.10 3.64
CA ASN A 16 -26.18 -0.63 4.14
C ASN A 16 -25.81 -2.00 4.75
N GLU A 17 -24.52 -2.22 5.01
CA GLU A 17 -23.98 -3.49 5.54
C GLU A 17 -24.18 -4.69 4.59
N ILE A 18 -24.30 -4.44 3.29
CA ILE A 18 -24.46 -5.50 2.29
C ILE A 18 -23.08 -5.79 1.68
N THR A 19 -22.70 -7.08 1.68
CA THR A 19 -21.48 -7.55 1.00
C THR A 19 -21.58 -7.28 -0.50
N THR A 20 -20.55 -6.65 -1.06
CA THR A 20 -20.46 -6.37 -2.48
C THR A 20 -19.52 -7.34 -3.19
N SER A 21 -19.67 -7.52 -4.51
CA SER A 21 -18.79 -8.35 -5.33
C SER A 21 -17.44 -7.69 -5.63
N GLU A 22 -17.17 -6.50 -5.10
CA GLU A 22 -15.91 -5.77 -5.32
C GLU A 22 -14.70 -6.54 -4.81
N ALA A 23 -14.86 -7.36 -3.77
CA ALA A 23 -13.81 -8.23 -3.25
C ALA A 23 -13.24 -9.24 -4.26
N ASP A 24 -13.95 -9.54 -5.35
CA ASP A 24 -13.51 -10.46 -6.40
C ASP A 24 -12.50 -9.83 -7.35
N GLY A 25 -12.46 -8.51 -7.45
CA GLY A 25 -11.53 -7.77 -8.29
C GLY A 25 -10.09 -7.81 -7.77
N THR A 26 -9.10 -7.94 -8.67
CA THR A 26 -7.67 -8.00 -8.31
C THR A 26 -7.22 -6.74 -7.56
N SER A 27 -7.69 -5.56 -7.99
CA SER A 27 -7.37 -4.28 -7.35
C SER A 27 -7.87 -4.22 -5.91
N TYR A 28 -9.08 -4.69 -5.67
CA TYR A 28 -9.67 -4.72 -4.33
C TYR A 28 -9.02 -5.75 -3.41
N LYS A 29 -8.58 -6.89 -3.94
CA LYS A 29 -7.79 -7.87 -3.16
C LYS A 29 -6.50 -7.26 -2.64
N LYS A 30 -5.81 -6.44 -3.45
CA LYS A 30 -4.62 -5.70 -3.01
C LYS A 30 -4.96 -4.75 -1.86
N LEU A 31 -6.03 -3.96 -1.99
CA LEU A 31 -6.50 -3.06 -0.91
C LEU A 31 -6.81 -3.82 0.37
N LEU A 32 -7.45 -4.98 0.28
CA LEU A 32 -7.74 -5.82 1.44
C LEU A 32 -6.48 -6.32 2.13
N CYS A 33 -5.44 -6.71 1.37
CA CYS A 33 -4.15 -7.10 1.95
C CYS A 33 -3.50 -5.93 2.70
N VAL A 34 -3.45 -4.75 2.10
CA VAL A 34 -2.90 -3.56 2.75
C VAL A 34 -3.68 -3.18 4.00
N ALA A 35 -5.01 -3.19 3.92
CA ALA A 35 -5.89 -2.89 5.05
C ALA A 35 -5.70 -3.90 6.20
N PHE A 36 -5.55 -5.18 5.87
CA PHE A 36 -5.28 -6.23 6.86
C PHE A 36 -3.94 -6.00 7.57
N ASP A 37 -2.87 -5.75 6.82
CA ASP A 37 -1.54 -5.53 7.40
C ASP A 37 -1.53 -4.31 8.34
N LEU A 38 -2.13 -3.20 7.91
CA LEU A 38 -2.28 -2.00 8.73
C LEU A 38 -3.14 -2.26 9.98
N ALA A 39 -4.22 -3.04 9.85
CA ALA A 39 -5.08 -3.40 10.97
C ALA A 39 -4.35 -4.26 12.01
N VAL A 40 -3.54 -5.23 11.56
CA VAL A 40 -2.72 -6.07 12.45
C VAL A 40 -1.73 -5.22 13.24
N VAL A 41 -0.95 -4.35 12.57
CA VAL A 41 0.01 -3.49 13.26
C VAL A 41 -0.72 -2.56 14.24
N ARG A 42 -1.84 -1.96 13.80
CA ARG A 42 -2.64 -1.06 14.62
C ARG A 42 -3.21 -1.75 15.88
N ALA A 43 -3.68 -2.98 15.76
CA ALA A 43 -4.19 -3.76 16.89
C ALA A 43 -3.10 -4.04 17.95
N HIS A 44 -1.82 -4.03 17.55
CA HIS A 44 -0.68 -4.35 18.43
C HIS A 44 0.14 -3.12 18.84
N LEU A 45 -0.33 -1.90 18.59
CA LEU A 45 0.38 -0.66 18.94
C LEU A 45 0.69 -0.52 20.43
N GLY A 46 -0.11 -1.11 21.29
CA GLY A 46 0.10 -1.09 22.74
C GLY A 46 1.16 -2.07 23.25
N GLY A 47 1.70 -2.93 22.40
CA GLY A 47 2.64 -3.99 22.74
C GLY A 47 4.00 -3.85 22.06
N ALA A 48 4.88 -4.83 22.32
CA ALA A 48 6.19 -4.96 21.67
C ALA A 48 6.02 -5.65 20.31
N PHE A 49 5.47 -4.94 19.34
CA PHE A 49 5.24 -5.41 17.98
C PHE A 49 5.92 -4.47 16.97
N PRO A 50 6.49 -4.96 15.86
CA PRO A 50 7.08 -4.11 14.83
C PRO A 50 6.03 -3.12 14.31
N ARG A 51 6.41 -1.85 14.24
CA ARG A 51 5.51 -0.77 13.80
C ARG A 51 5.82 -0.35 12.37
N PHE A 52 5.99 -1.33 11.48
CA PHE A 52 6.18 -1.05 10.06
C PHE A 52 5.46 -2.08 9.20
N VAL A 53 5.14 -1.67 7.98
CA VAL A 53 4.63 -2.51 6.90
C VAL A 53 5.44 -2.24 5.63
N PHE A 54 5.56 -3.25 4.77
CA PHE A 54 6.18 -3.12 3.46
C PHE A 54 5.20 -3.60 2.38
N HIS A 55 4.96 -2.76 1.38
CA HIS A 55 4.09 -3.10 0.26
C HIS A 55 4.77 -2.76 -1.06
N ASP A 56 4.87 -3.75 -1.93
CA ASP A 56 5.38 -3.60 -3.29
C ASP A 56 4.25 -3.21 -4.24
N GLY A 57 4.48 -2.15 -5.03
CA GLY A 57 3.53 -1.67 -6.04
C GLY A 57 2.17 -1.30 -5.47
N ILE A 58 2.13 -0.59 -4.34
CA ILE A 58 0.90 -0.33 -3.56
C ILE A 58 -0.24 0.29 -4.38
N PHE A 59 0.08 1.12 -5.39
CA PHE A 59 -0.91 1.83 -6.20
C PHE A 59 -1.23 1.17 -7.55
N GLU A 60 -0.55 0.08 -7.88
CA GLU A 60 -0.78 -0.63 -9.14
C GLU A 60 -2.23 -1.11 -9.28
N LEU A 61 -2.75 -1.01 -10.50
CA LEU A 61 -4.10 -1.42 -10.87
C LEU A 61 -5.23 -0.67 -10.15
N LEU A 62 -4.92 0.37 -9.41
CA LEU A 62 -5.92 1.22 -8.78
C LEU A 62 -6.26 2.41 -9.67
N ASP A 63 -7.53 2.76 -9.70
CA ASP A 63 -8.01 4.02 -10.26
C ASP A 63 -7.51 5.22 -9.44
N PRO A 64 -7.48 6.45 -10.00
CA PRO A 64 -6.94 7.62 -9.31
C PRO A 64 -7.55 7.88 -7.93
N ARG A 65 -8.87 7.77 -7.79
CA ARG A 65 -9.55 8.01 -6.50
C ARG A 65 -9.18 7.00 -5.41
N PRO A 66 -9.21 5.67 -5.65
CA PRO A 66 -8.68 4.69 -4.71
C PRO A 66 -7.21 4.89 -4.34
N ARG A 67 -6.36 5.36 -5.28
CA ARG A 67 -4.95 5.68 -5.00
C ARG A 67 -4.83 6.78 -3.95
N MET A 68 -5.59 7.87 -4.11
CA MET A 68 -5.62 8.98 -3.14
C MET A 68 -6.11 8.52 -1.78
N ASN A 69 -7.22 7.82 -1.71
CA ASN A 69 -7.77 7.30 -0.45
C ASN A 69 -6.77 6.38 0.27
N LEU A 70 -6.02 5.57 -0.49
CA LEU A 70 -5.01 4.69 0.07
C LEU A 70 -3.82 5.48 0.60
N LEU A 71 -3.35 6.50 -0.12
CA LEU A 71 -2.30 7.40 0.34
C LEU A 71 -2.70 8.11 1.65
N ASP A 72 -3.93 8.62 1.73
CA ASP A 72 -4.45 9.24 2.95
C ASP A 72 -4.50 8.24 4.12
N SER A 73 -4.84 6.99 3.86
CA SER A 73 -4.85 5.93 4.88
C SER A 73 -3.44 5.60 5.36
N VAL A 74 -2.45 5.60 4.47
CA VAL A 74 -1.02 5.42 4.80
C VAL A 74 -0.54 6.59 5.67
N ARG A 75 -0.86 7.84 5.31
CA ARG A 75 -0.51 9.04 6.09
C ARG A 75 -1.15 9.03 7.48
N ALA A 76 -2.43 8.69 7.57
CA ALA A 76 -3.11 8.55 8.85
C ALA A 76 -2.48 7.45 9.73
N SER A 77 -1.94 6.40 9.14
CA SER A 77 -1.21 5.36 9.87
C SER A 77 0.14 5.87 10.40
N ALA A 78 0.81 6.75 9.67
CA ALA A 78 2.05 7.38 10.13
C ALA A 78 1.83 8.26 11.38
N GLU A 79 0.69 8.95 11.49
CA GLU A 79 0.31 9.71 12.70
C GLU A 79 0.20 8.81 13.94
N LEU A 80 -0.08 7.53 13.77
CA LEU A 80 -0.09 6.53 14.83
C LEU A 80 1.30 5.94 15.13
N GLY A 81 2.35 6.41 14.44
CA GLY A 81 3.72 5.90 14.56
C GLY A 81 3.96 4.59 13.81
N ILE A 82 3.15 4.29 12.79
CA ILE A 82 3.37 3.14 11.90
C ILE A 82 4.17 3.62 10.68
N GLN A 83 5.32 3.02 10.43
CA GLN A 83 6.11 3.28 9.24
C GLN A 83 5.60 2.43 8.08
N SER A 84 5.18 3.07 7.00
CA SER A 84 4.86 2.39 5.75
C SER A 84 6.03 2.56 4.76
N ILE A 85 6.60 1.44 4.33
CA ILE A 85 7.63 1.39 3.30
C ILE A 85 6.95 0.86 2.04
N VAL A 86 6.94 1.65 0.98
CA VAL A 86 6.23 1.30 -0.25
C VAL A 86 7.13 1.46 -1.47
N THR A 87 6.97 0.59 -2.45
CA THR A 87 7.52 0.80 -3.79
C THR A 87 6.42 1.26 -4.72
N VAL A 88 6.73 2.17 -5.61
CA VAL A 88 5.76 2.76 -6.55
C VAL A 88 6.44 3.03 -7.88
N MET A 89 5.77 2.74 -8.97
CA MET A 89 6.17 3.21 -10.30
C MET A 89 5.73 4.67 -10.49
N ASP A 90 6.54 5.49 -11.14
CA ASP A 90 6.27 6.93 -11.33
C ASP A 90 4.88 7.18 -11.94
N PHE A 91 4.44 6.35 -12.88
CA PHE A 91 3.15 6.49 -13.54
C PHE A 91 1.95 6.04 -12.67
N ASP A 92 2.20 5.38 -11.54
CA ASP A 92 1.18 4.98 -10.57
C ASP A 92 1.06 5.95 -9.39
N LEU A 93 1.92 6.97 -9.34
CA LEU A 93 1.87 7.96 -8.28
C LEU A 93 0.54 8.70 -8.28
N PRO A 94 -0.11 8.88 -7.11
CA PRO A 94 -1.27 9.70 -6.98
C PRO A 94 -0.99 11.14 -7.45
N THR A 95 -1.88 11.67 -8.27
CA THR A 95 -1.80 13.06 -8.76
C THR A 95 -2.74 13.95 -7.97
N LYS A 96 -2.33 15.18 -7.75
CA LYS A 96 -3.19 16.20 -7.14
C LYS A 96 -4.41 16.46 -7.99
N ASP A 97 -5.50 16.84 -7.35
CA ASP A 97 -6.78 17.10 -8.02
C ASP A 97 -6.69 18.19 -9.11
N ASP A 98 -5.77 19.13 -8.96
CA ASP A 98 -5.51 20.21 -9.93
C ASP A 98 -4.58 19.79 -11.09
N GLY A 99 -4.08 18.55 -11.08
CA GLY A 99 -3.16 18.02 -12.08
C GLY A 99 -1.76 18.63 -12.03
N SER A 100 -1.40 19.39 -11.00
CA SER A 100 -0.13 20.11 -10.90
C SER A 100 1.07 19.21 -10.52
N GLY A 101 0.92 17.91 -10.53
CA GLY A 101 1.97 16.94 -10.20
C GLY A 101 1.51 15.86 -9.23
N HIS A 102 2.46 15.12 -8.68
CA HIS A 102 2.17 14.07 -7.73
C HIS A 102 1.88 14.63 -6.33
N ASP A 103 1.09 13.90 -5.56
CA ASP A 103 0.76 14.26 -4.18
C ASP A 103 1.81 13.81 -3.16
N LEU A 104 2.93 13.23 -3.60
CA LEU A 104 4.07 12.91 -2.74
C LEU A 104 5.05 14.09 -2.71
N SER A 105 5.52 14.43 -1.52
CA SER A 105 6.60 15.39 -1.33
C SER A 105 7.97 14.72 -1.54
N GLU A 106 9.01 15.52 -1.76
CA GLU A 106 10.38 14.99 -1.84
C GLU A 106 10.81 14.33 -0.52
N ASP A 107 10.25 14.73 0.61
CA ASP A 107 10.54 14.14 1.92
C ASP A 107 9.91 12.74 2.08
N ASP A 108 8.88 12.44 1.29
CA ASP A 108 8.25 11.11 1.25
C ASP A 108 9.08 10.11 0.43
N VAL A 109 10.00 10.61 -0.43
CA VAL A 109 10.77 9.80 -1.38
C VAL A 109 12.18 9.56 -0.86
N ILE A 110 12.43 8.38 -0.30
CA ILE A 110 13.76 8.04 0.25
C ILE A 110 14.74 7.65 -0.84
N LEU A 111 14.27 6.99 -1.90
CA LEU A 111 15.10 6.44 -2.96
C LEU A 111 14.37 6.45 -4.30
N ARG A 112 15.03 6.97 -5.33
CA ARG A 112 14.60 6.84 -6.73
C ARG A 112 15.49 5.84 -7.43
N LEU A 113 14.86 4.83 -8.02
CA LEU A 113 15.54 3.80 -8.81
C LEU A 113 15.28 4.04 -10.30
N HIS A 114 16.28 3.77 -11.12
CA HIS A 114 16.18 3.84 -12.57
C HIS A 114 17.18 2.87 -13.21
N ASP A 115 17.01 2.52 -14.46
CA ASP A 115 17.89 1.62 -15.20
C ASP A 115 18.88 2.32 -16.14
N ASP A 116 18.95 3.64 -16.08
CA ASP A 116 19.88 4.48 -16.83
C ASP A 116 21.33 4.39 -16.27
N GLY A 117 21.89 3.18 -16.27
CA GLY A 117 23.24 2.92 -15.79
C GLY A 117 23.29 2.36 -14.37
N ASP A 118 24.50 2.24 -13.84
CA ASP A 118 24.72 1.47 -12.60
C ASP A 118 24.29 2.20 -11.32
N ARG A 119 24.20 3.52 -11.35
CA ARG A 119 23.88 4.32 -10.14
C ARG A 119 22.41 4.29 -9.73
N GLY A 120 21.52 3.95 -10.66
CA GLY A 120 20.08 3.93 -10.40
C GLY A 120 19.55 2.59 -9.90
N ARG A 121 20.39 1.59 -9.74
CA ARG A 121 20.00 0.24 -9.35
C ARG A 121 20.11 0.03 -7.86
N LEU A 122 19.16 -0.70 -7.30
CA LEU A 122 19.21 -1.11 -5.90
C LEU A 122 20.38 -2.07 -5.63
N PHE A 123 20.66 -2.96 -6.60
CA PHE A 123 21.75 -3.91 -6.53
C PHE A 123 22.74 -3.70 -7.69
N HIS A 124 24.02 -3.58 -7.37
CA HIS A 124 25.10 -3.40 -8.32
C HIS A 124 25.68 -4.75 -8.75
N PHE A 125 24.85 -5.63 -9.31
CA PHE A 125 25.33 -6.86 -9.91
C PHE A 125 25.85 -6.64 -11.31
N GLU A 126 26.85 -7.44 -11.73
CA GLU A 126 27.27 -7.49 -13.14
C GLU A 126 26.07 -7.90 -14.02
N LYS A 127 26.00 -7.33 -15.20
CA LYS A 127 24.96 -7.72 -16.17
C LYS A 127 25.20 -9.16 -16.61
N TRP A 128 24.16 -9.93 -16.63
CA TRP A 128 24.14 -11.30 -17.14
C TRP A 128 24.49 -11.34 -18.64
#